data_6c92db6c059c128ada0b78ff62ff70bb
#
_entry.id   6c92db6c059c128ada0b78ff62ff70bb
#
_cell.length_a   1.000
_cell.length_b   1.000
_cell.length_c   1.000
_cell.angle_alpha   90.00
_cell.angle_beta   90.00
_cell.angle_gamma   90.00
#
_symmetry.space_group_name_H-M   'P 1'
#
loop_
_entity.id
_entity.type
_entity.pdbx_description
1 polymer ?
#
loop_
_entity_poly.entity_id
_entity_poly.type
_entity_poly.pdbx_seq_one_letter_code
_entity_poly.pdbx_strand_id
1 'polypeptide(L)'
;MNSKQILVIDDEDDIRQLIQTCLEIMGGWNVLTATSGHQGLLLAESSQPDAILLDIMMPDMDGLTTLQKLQANQITKHIPVILLTARGRTSDQRLFTQLGARGIISKPFNPQKLAAQVAAALK
;
A
#
# COMPACT_ATOMS: atom_id res chain seq x y z
N MET A 1 19.15 -4.33 13.77
CA MET A 1 18.72 -4.69 12.46
C MET A 1 17.41 -4.06 12.13
N ASN A 2 17.42 -3.38 11.06
CA ASN A 2 16.27 -2.55 10.73
C ASN A 2 15.41 -3.23 9.69
N SER A 3 14.44 -3.99 10.19
CA SER A 3 13.41 -4.49 9.30
C SER A 3 12.56 -3.32 8.86
N LYS A 4 12.24 -3.25 7.58
CA LYS A 4 11.31 -2.26 7.09
C LYS A 4 9.92 -2.54 7.64
N GLN A 5 9.18 -1.47 7.88
CA GLN A 5 7.80 -1.56 8.32
C GLN A 5 6.90 -1.15 7.17
N ILE A 6 5.97 -2.01 6.81
CA ILE A 6 5.03 -1.78 5.72
C ILE A 6 3.62 -1.68 6.31
N LEU A 7 2.90 -0.63 5.93
CA LEU A 7 1.50 -0.49 6.30
C LEU A 7 0.64 -0.97 5.12
N VAL A 8 -0.24 -1.94 5.39
CA VAL A 8 -1.16 -2.47 4.38
C VAL A 8 -2.56 -1.97 4.69
N ILE A 9 -3.15 -1.26 3.74
CA ILE A 9 -4.50 -0.71 3.86
C ILE A 9 -5.41 -1.43 2.86
N ASP A 10 -6.29 -2.27 3.37
CA ASP A 10 -7.20 -3.08 2.55
C ASP A 10 -8.38 -3.49 3.40
N ASP A 11 -9.61 -3.29 2.90
CA ASP A 11 -10.81 -3.60 3.65
C ASP A 11 -11.19 -5.08 3.61
N GLU A 12 -10.59 -5.86 2.71
CA GLU A 12 -10.88 -7.29 2.59
C GLU A 12 -9.97 -8.08 3.51
N ASP A 13 -10.56 -8.77 4.50
CA ASP A 13 -9.79 -9.47 5.52
C ASP A 13 -8.87 -10.55 4.94
N ASP A 14 -9.40 -11.37 4.03
CA ASP A 14 -8.63 -12.48 3.47
C ASP A 14 -7.41 -11.98 2.68
N ILE A 15 -7.62 -10.98 1.85
CA ILE A 15 -6.55 -10.39 1.03
C ILE A 15 -5.53 -9.71 1.93
N ARG A 16 -6.00 -8.98 2.93
CA ARG A 16 -5.11 -8.27 3.86
C ARG A 16 -4.22 -9.25 4.61
N GLN A 17 -4.80 -10.36 5.09
CA GLN A 17 -4.03 -11.38 5.80
C GLN A 17 -3.03 -12.08 4.88
N LEU A 18 -3.42 -12.35 3.64
CA LEU A 18 -2.52 -12.95 2.67
C LEU A 18 -1.32 -12.04 2.39
N ILE A 19 -1.59 -10.76 2.18
CA ILE A 19 -0.53 -9.78 1.93
C ILE A 19 0.42 -9.72 3.13
N GLN A 20 -0.14 -9.63 4.33
CA GLN A 20 0.66 -9.57 5.55
C GLN A 20 1.58 -10.78 5.65
N THR A 21 1.04 -11.97 5.46
CA THR A 21 1.82 -13.21 5.55
C THR A 21 2.94 -13.22 4.51
N CYS A 22 2.63 -12.84 3.27
CA CYS A 22 3.64 -12.81 2.21
C CYS A 22 4.78 -11.86 2.53
N LEU A 23 4.46 -10.67 3.00
CA LEU A 23 5.48 -9.67 3.29
C LEU A 23 6.32 -10.04 4.51
N GLU A 24 5.70 -10.64 5.52
CA GLU A 24 6.43 -11.08 6.71
C GLU A 24 7.35 -12.24 6.42
N ILE A 25 6.85 -13.26 5.71
CA ILE A 25 7.63 -14.48 5.49
C ILE A 25 8.66 -14.28 4.38
N MET A 26 8.24 -13.75 3.24
CA MET A 26 9.13 -13.63 2.09
C MET A 26 9.96 -12.35 2.10
N GLY A 27 9.40 -11.27 2.64
CA GLY A 27 10.10 -10.00 2.71
C GLY A 27 10.90 -9.81 3.98
N GLY A 28 10.55 -10.52 5.04
CA GLY A 28 11.19 -10.34 6.33
C GLY A 28 10.86 -9.01 6.97
N TRP A 29 9.71 -8.40 6.62
CA TRP A 29 9.35 -7.07 7.07
C TRP A 29 8.33 -7.13 8.20
N ASN A 30 8.27 -6.07 8.99
CA ASN A 30 7.19 -5.87 9.95
C ASN A 30 6.00 -5.28 9.21
N VAL A 31 4.81 -5.80 9.49
CA VAL A 31 3.60 -5.36 8.78
C VAL A 31 2.58 -4.83 9.77
N LEU A 32 2.12 -3.61 9.52
CA LEU A 32 0.95 -3.04 10.16
C LEU A 32 -0.21 -3.14 9.18
N THR A 33 -1.41 -3.32 9.70
CA THR A 33 -2.60 -3.41 8.84
C THR A 33 -3.64 -2.39 9.24
N ALA A 34 -4.38 -1.92 8.24
CA ALA A 34 -5.52 -1.04 8.42
C ALA A 34 -6.66 -1.55 7.55
N THR A 35 -7.88 -1.41 8.05
CA THR A 35 -9.07 -1.93 7.37
C THR A 35 -9.81 -0.85 6.59
N SER A 36 -9.37 0.40 6.69
CA SER A 36 -10.00 1.53 6.00
C SER A 36 -8.98 2.61 5.73
N GLY A 37 -9.33 3.53 4.83
CA GLY A 37 -8.50 4.69 4.57
C GLY A 37 -8.30 5.55 5.80
N HIS A 38 -9.34 5.76 6.58
CA HIS A 38 -9.25 6.56 7.81
C HIS A 38 -8.25 5.96 8.79
N GLN A 39 -8.36 4.65 9.06
CA GLN A 39 -7.44 3.98 9.96
C GLN A 39 -6.02 4.04 9.40
N GLY A 40 -5.88 3.86 8.09
CA GLY A 40 -4.59 3.92 7.43
C GLY A 40 -3.91 5.27 7.59
N LEU A 41 -4.67 6.36 7.45
CA LEU A 41 -4.12 7.70 7.62
C LEU A 41 -3.61 7.91 9.05
N LEU A 42 -4.36 7.46 10.04
CA LEU A 42 -3.95 7.58 11.44
C LEU A 42 -2.68 6.79 11.71
N LEU A 43 -2.61 5.56 11.22
CA LEU A 43 -1.44 4.72 11.42
C LEU A 43 -0.21 5.25 10.67
N ALA A 44 -0.41 5.81 9.48
CA ALA A 44 0.70 6.40 8.73
C ALA A 44 1.33 7.56 9.50
N GLU A 45 0.50 8.39 10.12
CA GLU A 45 1.01 9.50 10.91
C GLU A 45 1.74 9.03 12.17
N SER A 46 1.12 8.09 12.91
CA SER A 46 1.65 7.70 14.21
C SER A 46 2.84 6.77 14.10
N SER A 47 2.85 5.88 13.13
CA SER A 47 3.87 4.83 13.02
C SER A 47 4.97 5.13 12.01
N GLN A 48 4.74 6.05 11.09
CA GLN A 48 5.72 6.43 10.07
C GLN A 48 6.34 5.21 9.38
N PRO A 49 5.52 4.38 8.72
CA PRO A 49 6.05 3.19 8.06
C PRO A 49 7.01 3.55 6.92
N ASP A 50 7.81 2.59 6.52
CA ASP A 50 8.75 2.79 5.42
C ASP A 50 8.05 2.81 4.06
N ALA A 51 6.88 2.16 3.97
CA ALA A 51 6.07 2.15 2.75
C ALA A 51 4.64 1.82 3.10
N ILE A 52 3.74 2.16 2.18
CA ILE A 52 2.31 1.86 2.31
C ILE A 52 1.87 1.10 1.07
N LEU A 53 1.19 -0.02 1.29
CA LEU A 53 0.53 -0.78 0.24
C LEU A 53 -0.96 -0.51 0.38
N LEU A 54 -1.55 0.11 -0.63
CA LEU A 54 -2.89 0.71 -0.52
C LEU A 54 -3.81 0.16 -1.60
N ASP A 55 -4.90 -0.48 -1.18
CA ASP A 55 -5.95 -0.91 -2.08
C ASP A 55 -6.78 0.30 -2.50
N ILE A 56 -7.00 0.48 -3.81
CA ILE A 56 -7.77 1.63 -4.29
C ILE A 56 -9.27 1.37 -4.32
N MET A 57 -9.71 0.13 -4.14
CA MET A 57 -11.13 -0.24 -4.19
C MET A 57 -11.67 -0.47 -2.78
N MET A 58 -11.97 0.61 -2.07
CA MET A 58 -12.52 0.54 -0.71
C MET A 58 -13.82 1.33 -0.62
N PRO A 59 -14.80 0.87 0.18
CA PRO A 59 -16.15 1.47 0.16
C PRO A 59 -16.24 2.86 0.80
N ASP A 60 -15.58 3.10 1.93
CA ASP A 60 -15.81 4.35 2.67
C ASP A 60 -14.96 5.51 2.16
N MET A 61 -13.67 5.29 2.09
CA MET A 61 -12.74 6.26 1.54
C MET A 61 -11.88 5.48 0.56
N ASP A 62 -12.06 5.74 -0.74
CA ASP A 62 -11.34 4.97 -1.75
C ASP A 62 -9.83 5.25 -1.67
N GLY A 63 -9.08 4.38 -2.34
CA GLY A 63 -7.62 4.48 -2.27
C GLY A 63 -7.06 5.76 -2.85
N LEU A 64 -7.70 6.30 -3.89
CA LEU A 64 -7.21 7.54 -4.49
C LEU A 64 -7.39 8.72 -3.55
N THR A 65 -8.52 8.79 -2.85
CA THR A 65 -8.74 9.82 -1.85
C THR A 65 -7.72 9.68 -0.71
N THR A 66 -7.48 8.44 -0.27
CA THR A 66 -6.49 8.18 0.77
C THR A 66 -5.10 8.61 0.32
N LEU A 67 -4.73 8.27 -0.93
CA LEU A 67 -3.44 8.67 -1.48
C LEU A 67 -3.30 10.20 -1.50
N GLN A 68 -4.34 10.90 -1.95
CA GLN A 68 -4.31 12.35 -2.00
C GLN A 68 -4.11 12.96 -0.61
N LYS A 69 -4.79 12.41 0.40
CA LYS A 69 -4.64 12.89 1.77
C LYS A 69 -3.25 12.61 2.33
N LEU A 70 -2.68 11.44 2.01
CA LEU A 70 -1.31 11.13 2.42
C LEU A 70 -0.31 12.10 1.81
N GLN A 71 -0.49 12.43 0.54
CA GLN A 71 0.41 13.34 -0.17
C GLN A 71 0.26 14.79 0.28
N ALA A 72 -0.92 15.17 0.73
CA ALA A 72 -1.18 16.54 1.18
C ALA A 72 -0.74 16.79 2.62
N ASN A 73 -0.43 15.72 3.37
CA ASN A 73 -0.07 15.83 4.79
C ASN A 73 1.45 15.89 4.92
N GLN A 74 1.95 16.94 5.54
CA GLN A 74 3.40 17.14 5.73
C GLN A 74 4.06 15.97 6.46
N ILE A 75 3.31 15.29 7.33
CA ILE A 75 3.83 14.20 8.15
C ILE A 75 4.00 12.93 7.34
N THR A 76 3.13 12.70 6.33
CA THR A 76 3.10 11.43 5.59
C THR A 76 3.51 11.54 4.14
N LYS A 77 3.65 12.74 3.59
CA LYS A 77 3.87 12.90 2.14
C LYS A 77 5.15 12.25 1.64
N HIS A 78 6.12 12.04 2.50
CA HIS A 78 7.40 11.42 2.12
C HIS A 78 7.33 9.91 2.05
N ILE A 79 6.27 9.29 2.57
CA ILE A 79 6.17 7.83 2.62
C ILE A 79 5.78 7.31 1.24
N PRO A 80 6.58 6.41 0.64
CA PRO A 80 6.23 5.85 -0.66
C PRO A 80 4.97 4.99 -0.58
N VAL A 81 4.07 5.16 -1.54
CA VAL A 81 2.79 4.44 -1.60
C VAL A 81 2.76 3.59 -2.86
N ILE A 82 2.45 2.31 -2.69
CA ILE A 82 2.27 1.36 -3.77
C ILE A 82 0.80 1.02 -3.82
N LEU A 83 0.18 1.14 -5.00
CA LEU A 83 -1.25 0.90 -5.14
C LEU A 83 -1.54 -0.52 -5.58
N LEU A 84 -2.59 -1.12 -5.00
CA LEU A 84 -3.18 -2.36 -5.49
C LEU A 84 -4.41 -1.99 -6.31
N THR A 85 -4.45 -2.45 -7.54
CA THR A 85 -5.53 -2.09 -8.47
C THR A 85 -6.06 -3.34 -9.16
N ALA A 86 -7.33 -3.29 -9.58
CA ALA A 86 -7.93 -4.40 -10.30
C ALA A 86 -7.26 -4.57 -11.67
N ARG A 87 -7.16 -5.82 -12.11
CA ARG A 87 -6.64 -6.13 -13.43
C ARG A 87 -7.49 -5.42 -14.49
N GLY A 88 -6.83 -4.91 -15.51
CA GLY A 88 -7.51 -4.22 -16.61
C GLY A 88 -7.57 -2.72 -16.45
N ARG A 89 -7.09 -2.16 -15.35
CA ARG A 89 -7.08 -0.71 -15.14
C ARG A 89 -5.74 -0.09 -15.52
N THR A 90 -5.14 -0.59 -16.59
CA THR A 90 -3.84 -0.10 -17.05
C THR A 90 -3.90 1.34 -17.54
N SER A 91 -5.07 1.77 -18.05
CA SER A 91 -5.24 3.14 -18.52
C SER A 91 -5.10 4.16 -17.39
N ASP A 92 -5.27 3.73 -16.13
CA ASP A 92 -5.20 4.61 -14.98
C ASP A 92 -3.78 4.76 -14.43
N GLN A 93 -2.81 4.01 -14.93
CA GLN A 93 -1.45 4.01 -14.38
C GLN A 93 -0.79 5.38 -14.43
N ARG A 94 -1.00 6.13 -15.51
CA ARG A 94 -0.47 7.48 -15.62
C ARG A 94 -1.02 8.37 -14.53
N LEU A 95 -2.34 8.30 -14.32
CA LEU A 95 -2.99 9.09 -13.30
C LEU A 95 -2.43 8.76 -11.91
N PHE A 96 -2.28 7.45 -11.62
CA PHE A 96 -1.78 7.02 -10.32
C PHE A 96 -0.35 7.54 -10.09
N THR A 97 0.49 7.46 -11.10
CA THR A 97 1.86 7.96 -11.01
C THR A 97 1.87 9.47 -10.82
N GLN A 98 1.01 10.20 -11.54
CA GLN A 98 0.90 11.65 -11.38
C GLN A 98 0.43 12.04 -9.99
N LEU A 99 -0.39 11.19 -9.35
CA LEU A 99 -0.87 11.44 -7.99
C LEU A 99 0.15 11.05 -6.94
N GLY A 100 1.32 10.56 -7.34
CA GLY A 100 2.40 10.29 -6.42
C GLY A 100 2.60 8.83 -6.04
N ALA A 101 1.92 7.89 -6.71
CA ALA A 101 2.14 6.47 -6.44
C ALA A 101 3.54 6.07 -6.89
N ARG A 102 4.25 5.36 -6.01
CA ARG A 102 5.59 4.88 -6.31
C ARG A 102 5.55 3.64 -7.19
N GLY A 103 4.52 2.82 -7.04
CA GLY A 103 4.36 1.62 -7.83
C GLY A 103 2.92 1.17 -7.87
N ILE A 104 2.63 0.23 -8.76
CA ILE A 104 1.28 -0.28 -8.97
C ILE A 104 1.38 -1.79 -9.11
N ILE A 105 0.56 -2.52 -8.34
CA ILE A 105 0.49 -3.97 -8.39
C ILE A 105 -0.94 -4.36 -8.71
N SER A 106 -1.13 -5.20 -9.73
CA SER A 106 -2.46 -5.63 -10.16
C SER A 106 -2.97 -6.78 -9.32
N LYS A 107 -4.26 -6.77 -9.04
CA LYS A 107 -4.96 -7.91 -8.46
C LYS A 107 -5.58 -8.74 -9.59
N PRO A 108 -5.56 -10.06 -9.51
CA PRO A 108 -4.89 -10.85 -8.48
C PRO A 108 -3.37 -10.83 -8.65
N PHE A 109 -2.66 -10.72 -7.55
CA PHE A 109 -1.20 -10.76 -7.58
C PHE A 109 -0.71 -12.19 -7.31
N ASN A 110 0.55 -12.43 -7.65
CA ASN A 110 1.19 -13.71 -7.35
C ASN A 110 1.79 -13.62 -5.94
N PRO A 111 1.27 -14.41 -4.96
CA PRO A 111 1.77 -14.31 -3.59
C PRO A 111 3.28 -14.53 -3.46
N GLN A 112 3.86 -15.37 -4.32
CA GLN A 112 5.29 -15.66 -4.27
C GLN A 112 6.13 -14.51 -4.79
N LYS A 113 5.55 -13.58 -5.54
CA LYS A 113 6.28 -12.46 -6.13
C LYS A 113 5.98 -11.13 -5.47
N LEU A 114 5.00 -11.09 -4.58
CA LEU A 114 4.53 -9.82 -4.02
C LEU A 114 5.64 -9.05 -3.30
N ALA A 115 6.38 -9.72 -2.42
CA ALA A 115 7.45 -9.06 -1.68
C ALA A 115 8.52 -8.50 -2.60
N ALA A 116 8.88 -9.24 -3.66
CA ALA A 116 9.85 -8.76 -4.63
C ALA A 116 9.34 -7.56 -5.41
N GLN A 117 8.05 -7.55 -5.75
CA GLN A 117 7.44 -6.41 -6.45
C GLN A 117 7.42 -5.16 -5.58
N VAL A 118 7.12 -5.33 -4.29
CA VAL A 118 7.14 -4.21 -3.34
C VAL A 118 8.57 -3.69 -3.20
N ALA A 119 9.54 -4.57 -3.02
CA ALA A 119 10.93 -4.18 -2.89
C ALA A 119 11.43 -3.42 -4.12
N ALA A 120 11.05 -3.89 -5.31
CA ALA A 120 11.45 -3.24 -6.56
C ALA A 120 10.88 -1.82 -6.66
N ALA A 121 9.65 -1.62 -6.20
CA ALA A 121 9.01 -0.31 -6.24
C ALA A 121 9.64 0.68 -5.26
N LEU A 122 10.33 0.19 -4.24
CA LEU A 122 10.93 1.05 -3.22
C LEU A 122 12.38 1.45 -3.55
N LYS A 123 12.93 0.90 -4.59
CA LYS A 123 14.30 1.25 -4.99
C LYS A 123 14.39 2.63 -5.62
#